data_56df88cc7d1e61ad6070fd70c423e398
#
_entry.id   56df88cc7d1e61ad6070fd70c423e398
#
_cell.length_a   1.000
_cell.length_b   1.000
_cell.length_c   1.000
_cell.angle_alpha   90.00
_cell.angle_beta   90.00
_cell.angle_gamma   90.00
#
_symmetry.space_group_name_H-M   'P 1'
#
loop_
_entity.id
_entity.type
_entity.pdbx_description
1 polymer ?
#
loop_
_entity_poly.entity_id
_entity_poly.type
_entity_poly.pdbx_seq_one_letter_code
_entity_poly.pdbx_strand_id
1 'polypeptide(L)'
;MNFELTKEQALLKKAAQQFAENTLEPTAAELDETHVFPVENFKQMARYGFTGIGVPKEYGGVGGGMTEEVIAVSEFAKKCMASAATLSIHLIAPQAIAKYGTEAQKQKYLPRLTKGGELGAFALTEPGAGSDAARAQTTAILDTETNEYVLNGTKCFISGGSRAGVLVVFALTNPAAGLKGMSAIIVEAGTPGFTVGKVENKMGLRGSETAELIFEDCRV
;
A
#
# COMPACT_ATOMS: atom_id res chain seq x y z
N MET A 1 -20.79 -21.22 11.86
CA MET A 1 -19.92 -20.05 11.67
C MET A 1 -20.54 -18.93 12.50
N ASN A 2 -19.82 -18.29 13.42
CA ASN A 2 -20.33 -17.18 14.22
C ASN A 2 -19.80 -15.87 13.59
N PHE A 3 -20.70 -14.94 13.29
CA PHE A 3 -20.38 -13.60 12.73
C PHE A 3 -20.50 -12.48 13.76
N GLU A 4 -20.71 -12.83 15.04
CA GLU A 4 -20.75 -11.84 16.10
C GLU A 4 -19.35 -11.26 16.35
N LEU A 5 -19.29 -9.95 16.49
CA LEU A 5 -18.04 -9.26 16.80
C LEU A 5 -17.64 -9.50 18.27
N THR A 6 -16.35 -9.63 18.52
CA THR A 6 -15.84 -9.56 19.90
C THR A 6 -16.07 -8.17 20.49
N LYS A 7 -15.88 -8.02 21.80
CA LYS A 7 -16.00 -6.71 22.45
C LYS A 7 -15.01 -5.69 21.87
N GLU A 8 -13.78 -6.12 21.62
CA GLU A 8 -12.72 -5.31 21.02
C GLU A 8 -13.07 -4.90 19.58
N GLN A 9 -13.60 -5.82 18.78
CA GLN A 9 -14.04 -5.55 17.41
C GLN A 9 -15.25 -4.60 17.38
N ALA A 10 -16.16 -4.72 18.31
CA ALA A 10 -17.30 -3.80 18.44
C ALA A 10 -16.84 -2.38 18.83
N LEU A 11 -15.84 -2.26 19.72
CA LEU A 11 -15.23 -0.98 20.06
C LEU A 11 -14.49 -0.37 18.87
N LEU A 12 -13.71 -1.17 18.15
CA LEU A 12 -13.05 -0.72 16.92
C LEU A 12 -14.06 -0.22 15.89
N LYS A 13 -15.15 -0.96 15.66
CA LYS A 13 -16.21 -0.55 14.75
C LYS A 13 -16.79 0.82 15.12
N LYS A 14 -17.11 1.02 16.41
CA LYS A 14 -17.62 2.31 16.90
C LYS A 14 -16.60 3.44 16.71
N ALA A 15 -15.33 3.19 17.02
CA ALA A 15 -14.26 4.17 16.83
C ALA A 15 -14.07 4.52 15.35
N ALA A 16 -14.07 3.52 14.47
CA ALA A 16 -13.97 3.71 13.02
C ALA A 16 -15.16 4.49 12.46
N GLN A 17 -16.39 4.18 12.92
CA GLN A 17 -17.59 4.93 12.54
C GLN A 17 -17.49 6.39 12.95
N GLN A 18 -17.16 6.69 14.20
CA GLN A 18 -17.00 8.06 14.69
C GLN A 18 -15.91 8.82 13.95
N PHE A 19 -14.79 8.16 13.67
CA PHE A 19 -13.70 8.73 12.87
C PHE A 19 -14.18 9.07 11.45
N ALA A 20 -14.88 8.14 10.80
CA ALA A 20 -15.40 8.36 9.45
C ALA A 20 -16.40 9.53 9.40
N GLU A 21 -17.31 9.63 10.36
CA GLU A 21 -18.30 10.72 10.44
C GLU A 21 -17.65 12.09 10.72
N ASN A 22 -16.68 12.12 11.62
CA ASN A 22 -16.11 13.41 12.06
C ASN A 22 -14.93 13.88 11.20
N THR A 23 -14.22 12.97 10.52
CA THR A 23 -12.97 13.30 9.80
C THR A 23 -13.10 13.10 8.29
N LEU A 24 -13.70 11.97 7.86
CA LEU A 24 -13.69 11.62 6.44
C LEU A 24 -14.89 12.20 5.69
N GLU A 25 -16.09 12.13 6.25
CA GLU A 25 -17.32 12.60 5.61
C GLU A 25 -17.27 14.08 5.22
N PRO A 26 -16.76 15.01 6.08
CA PRO A 26 -16.72 16.43 5.73
C PRO A 26 -15.84 16.75 4.51
N THR A 27 -14.88 15.90 4.18
CA THR A 27 -13.93 16.14 3.07
C THR A 27 -14.25 15.32 1.82
N ALA A 28 -15.19 14.37 1.90
CA ALA A 28 -15.39 13.37 0.85
C ALA A 28 -15.78 13.97 -0.51
N ALA A 29 -16.69 14.93 -0.52
CA ALA A 29 -17.15 15.59 -1.75
C ALA A 29 -16.04 16.40 -2.41
N GLU A 30 -15.30 17.20 -1.65
CA GLU A 30 -14.19 18.01 -2.14
C GLU A 30 -13.08 17.13 -2.75
N LEU A 31 -12.70 16.03 -2.08
CA LEU A 31 -11.69 15.11 -2.57
C LEU A 31 -12.07 14.44 -3.90
N ASP A 32 -13.36 14.14 -4.08
CA ASP A 32 -13.84 13.56 -5.33
C ASP A 32 -13.95 14.59 -6.45
N GLU A 33 -14.34 15.84 -6.13
CA GLU A 33 -14.44 16.93 -7.09
C GLU A 33 -13.06 17.42 -7.55
N THR A 34 -12.12 17.59 -6.61
CA THR A 34 -10.79 18.15 -6.88
C THR A 34 -9.77 17.12 -7.31
N HIS A 35 -10.05 15.82 -7.15
CA HIS A 35 -9.13 14.70 -7.40
C HIS A 35 -7.85 14.75 -6.53
N VAL A 36 -7.88 15.47 -5.42
CA VAL A 36 -6.73 15.62 -4.53
C VAL A 36 -6.60 14.42 -3.61
N PHE A 37 -5.38 13.92 -3.45
CA PHE A 37 -5.09 12.83 -2.52
C PHE A 37 -5.35 13.27 -1.06
N PRO A 38 -6.04 12.47 -0.23
CA PRO A 38 -6.47 12.84 1.12
C PRO A 38 -5.33 12.78 2.15
N VAL A 39 -4.30 13.60 1.98
CA VAL A 39 -3.09 13.60 2.84
C VAL A 39 -3.43 13.77 4.31
N GLU A 40 -4.31 14.73 4.63
CA GLU A 40 -4.65 15.00 6.02
C GLU A 40 -5.49 13.87 6.63
N ASN A 41 -6.44 13.31 5.87
CA ASN A 41 -7.19 12.14 6.30
C ASN A 41 -6.25 10.96 6.60
N PHE A 42 -5.25 10.73 5.76
CA PHE A 42 -4.26 9.68 5.97
C PHE A 42 -3.43 9.90 7.24
N LYS A 43 -2.98 11.14 7.48
CA LYS A 43 -2.28 11.49 8.73
C LYS A 43 -3.14 11.28 9.96
N GLN A 44 -4.43 11.61 9.90
CA GLN A 44 -5.36 11.36 10.99
C GLN A 44 -5.57 9.86 11.21
N MET A 45 -5.73 9.05 10.15
CA MET A 45 -5.79 7.59 10.26
C MET A 45 -4.59 7.04 11.02
N ALA A 46 -3.40 7.57 10.76
CA ALA A 46 -2.18 7.17 11.43
C ALA A 46 -2.17 7.54 12.91
N ARG A 47 -2.60 8.75 13.26
CA ARG A 47 -2.70 9.19 14.66
C ARG A 47 -3.65 8.30 15.48
N TYR A 48 -4.69 7.77 14.84
CA TYR A 48 -5.64 6.82 15.46
C TYR A 48 -5.21 5.36 15.33
N GLY A 49 -4.06 5.07 14.71
CA GLY A 49 -3.47 3.74 14.59
C GLY A 49 -4.06 2.87 13.48
N PHE A 50 -4.95 3.38 12.64
CA PHE A 50 -5.56 2.61 11.55
C PHE A 50 -4.53 2.12 10.52
N THR A 51 -3.48 2.89 10.26
CA THR A 51 -2.38 2.51 9.33
C THR A 51 -1.50 1.38 9.85
N GLY A 52 -1.64 1.01 11.12
CA GLY A 52 -0.90 -0.08 11.75
C GLY A 52 -1.71 -1.34 12.00
N ILE A 53 -2.94 -1.46 11.46
CA ILE A 53 -3.76 -2.67 11.57
C ILE A 53 -3.04 -3.85 10.89
N GLY A 54 -2.99 -5.00 11.57
CA GLY A 54 -2.31 -6.21 11.06
C GLY A 54 -0.79 -6.22 11.24
N VAL A 55 -0.21 -5.14 11.79
CA VAL A 55 1.23 -5.06 12.08
C VAL A 55 1.46 -5.25 13.59
N PRO A 56 2.47 -6.04 14.01
CA PRO A 56 2.79 -6.23 15.42
C PRO A 56 3.14 -4.92 16.14
N LYS A 57 2.80 -4.87 17.44
CA LYS A 57 3.01 -3.68 18.27
C LYS A 57 4.47 -3.26 18.42
N GLU A 58 5.37 -4.22 18.40
CA GLU A 58 6.83 -4.01 18.49
C GLU A 58 7.38 -3.17 17.33
N TYR A 59 6.69 -3.15 16.18
CA TYR A 59 7.02 -2.31 15.01
C TYR A 59 6.11 -1.09 14.87
N GLY A 60 5.40 -0.71 15.93
CA GLY A 60 4.52 0.45 15.96
C GLY A 60 3.10 0.22 15.42
N GLY A 61 2.75 -1.03 15.10
CA GLY A 61 1.40 -1.42 14.73
C GLY A 61 0.45 -1.52 15.93
N VAL A 62 -0.81 -1.82 15.65
CA VAL A 62 -1.85 -2.01 16.68
C VAL A 62 -2.24 -3.49 16.84
N GLY A 63 -1.65 -4.38 16.06
CA GLY A 63 -2.06 -5.79 15.97
C GLY A 63 -3.37 -5.94 15.20
N GLY A 64 -4.15 -6.95 15.55
CA GLY A 64 -5.35 -7.32 14.82
C GLY A 64 -5.01 -8.14 13.56
N GLY A 65 -5.97 -8.21 12.64
CA GLY A 65 -5.83 -8.92 11.39
C GLY A 65 -6.85 -8.48 10.36
N MET A 66 -7.17 -9.37 9.43
CA MET A 66 -8.09 -9.08 8.31
C MET A 66 -9.49 -8.65 8.79
N THR A 67 -9.99 -9.21 9.89
CA THR A 67 -11.31 -8.83 10.42
C THR A 67 -11.33 -7.38 10.88
N GLU A 68 -10.31 -6.94 11.60
CA GLU A 68 -10.16 -5.57 12.09
C GLU A 68 -9.97 -4.59 10.93
N GLU A 69 -9.22 -4.98 9.90
CA GLU A 69 -9.07 -4.20 8.67
C GLU A 69 -10.41 -4.04 7.96
N VAL A 70 -11.16 -5.13 7.74
CA VAL A 70 -12.49 -5.09 7.10
C VAL A 70 -13.45 -4.21 7.89
N ILE A 71 -13.45 -4.27 9.21
CA ILE A 71 -14.28 -3.42 10.07
C ILE A 71 -13.95 -1.95 9.81
N ALA A 72 -12.68 -1.56 9.90
CA ALA A 72 -12.28 -0.17 9.72
C ALA A 72 -12.58 0.35 8.30
N VAL A 73 -12.15 -0.39 7.28
CA VAL A 73 -12.35 -0.01 5.86
C VAL A 73 -13.83 0.07 5.52
N SER A 74 -14.67 -0.84 6.04
CA SER A 74 -16.12 -0.81 5.79
C SER A 74 -16.79 0.43 6.38
N GLU A 75 -16.43 0.84 7.59
CA GLU A 75 -16.99 2.04 8.20
C GLU A 75 -16.51 3.32 7.48
N PHE A 76 -15.24 3.35 7.05
CA PHE A 76 -14.69 4.46 6.27
C PHE A 76 -15.35 4.58 4.89
N ALA A 77 -15.56 3.46 4.21
CA ALA A 77 -16.16 3.41 2.88
C ALA A 77 -17.60 3.97 2.83
N LYS A 78 -18.34 3.87 3.93
CA LYS A 78 -19.70 4.46 4.03
C LYS A 78 -19.68 5.98 3.93
N LYS A 79 -18.56 6.63 4.24
CA LYS A 79 -18.43 8.07 4.33
C LYS A 79 -17.50 8.67 3.26
N CYS A 80 -16.34 8.03 3.04
CA CYS A 80 -15.37 8.44 2.03
C CYS A 80 -14.65 7.22 1.43
N MET A 81 -15.13 6.76 0.28
CA MET A 81 -14.59 5.57 -0.38
C MET A 81 -13.13 5.77 -0.82
N ALA A 82 -12.73 6.97 -1.24
CA ALA A 82 -11.35 7.27 -1.63
C ALA A 82 -10.38 7.09 -0.45
N SER A 83 -10.75 7.60 0.74
CA SER A 83 -9.95 7.43 1.96
C SER A 83 -9.91 5.97 2.43
N ALA A 84 -11.03 5.24 2.32
CA ALA A 84 -11.09 3.82 2.65
C ALA A 84 -10.20 2.97 1.72
N ALA A 85 -10.24 3.23 0.42
CA ALA A 85 -9.38 2.57 -0.57
C ALA A 85 -7.90 2.87 -0.31
N THR A 86 -7.57 4.13 0.03
CA THR A 86 -6.20 4.52 0.39
C THR A 86 -5.68 3.72 1.59
N LEU A 87 -6.50 3.56 2.65
CA LEU A 87 -6.12 2.76 3.80
C LEU A 87 -5.93 1.29 3.43
N SER A 88 -6.90 0.69 2.74
CA SER A 88 -6.85 -0.73 2.38
C SER A 88 -5.62 -1.08 1.54
N ILE A 89 -5.30 -0.25 0.54
CA ILE A 89 -4.11 -0.46 -0.30
C ILE A 89 -2.82 -0.24 0.50
N HIS A 90 -2.79 0.79 1.34
CA HIS A 90 -1.63 1.04 2.20
C HIS A 90 -1.30 -0.17 3.08
N LEU A 91 -2.30 -0.79 3.71
CA LEU A 91 -2.10 -1.88 4.67
C LEU A 91 -1.45 -3.12 4.05
N ILE A 92 -1.54 -3.31 2.73
CA ILE A 92 -0.91 -4.45 2.04
C ILE A 92 0.62 -4.42 2.21
N ALA A 93 1.25 -3.26 2.03
CA ALA A 93 2.70 -3.15 2.09
C ALA A 93 3.28 -3.42 3.51
N PRO A 94 2.83 -2.76 4.58
CA PRO A 94 3.34 -3.05 5.93
C PRO A 94 3.01 -4.47 6.39
N GLN A 95 1.86 -5.04 6.05
CA GLN A 95 1.52 -6.43 6.38
C GLN A 95 2.42 -7.43 5.64
N ALA A 96 2.73 -7.18 4.36
CA ALA A 96 3.65 -8.00 3.59
C ALA A 96 5.07 -7.96 4.20
N ILE A 97 5.57 -6.76 4.55
CA ILE A 97 6.88 -6.60 5.20
C ILE A 97 6.88 -7.26 6.59
N ALA A 98 5.82 -7.09 7.38
CA ALA A 98 5.72 -7.72 8.70
C ALA A 98 5.77 -9.25 8.63
N LYS A 99 5.17 -9.84 7.59
CA LYS A 99 5.08 -11.28 7.42
C LYS A 99 6.33 -11.90 6.79
N TYR A 100 6.93 -11.26 5.81
CA TYR A 100 7.96 -11.84 4.94
C TYR A 100 9.31 -11.11 4.98
N GLY A 101 9.37 -9.91 5.52
CA GLY A 101 10.59 -9.13 5.61
C GLY A 101 11.59 -9.72 6.60
N THR A 102 12.87 -9.43 6.38
CA THR A 102 13.93 -9.68 7.39
C THR A 102 13.73 -8.76 8.60
N GLU A 103 14.36 -9.10 9.72
CA GLU A 103 14.26 -8.26 10.91
C GLU A 103 14.75 -6.81 10.65
N ALA A 104 15.84 -6.66 9.90
CA ALA A 104 16.36 -5.35 9.50
C ALA A 104 15.33 -4.54 8.66
N GLN A 105 14.65 -5.20 7.72
CA GLN A 105 13.60 -4.57 6.93
C GLN A 105 12.39 -4.17 7.78
N LYS A 106 11.95 -5.04 8.70
CA LYS A 106 10.85 -4.72 9.62
C LYS A 106 11.16 -3.50 10.48
N GLN A 107 12.35 -3.47 11.09
CA GLN A 107 12.79 -2.34 11.92
C GLN A 107 12.93 -1.04 11.12
N LYS A 108 13.37 -1.12 9.87
CA LYS A 108 13.55 0.06 9.00
C LYS A 108 12.21 0.62 8.50
N TYR A 109 11.32 -0.23 8.00
CA TYR A 109 10.16 0.20 7.23
C TYR A 109 8.85 0.26 8.01
N LEU A 110 8.60 -0.68 8.94
CA LEU A 110 7.30 -0.74 9.59
C LEU A 110 6.99 0.49 10.45
N PRO A 111 7.91 1.05 11.26
CA PRO A 111 7.62 2.27 12.02
C PRO A 111 7.27 3.47 11.15
N ARG A 112 7.87 3.56 9.95
CA ARG A 112 7.59 4.63 8.98
C ARG A 112 6.16 4.52 8.42
N LEU A 113 5.75 3.30 8.10
CA LEU A 113 4.43 3.01 7.53
C LEU A 113 3.31 3.03 8.58
N THR A 114 3.53 2.48 9.78
CA THR A 114 2.48 2.36 10.81
C THR A 114 2.18 3.67 11.52
N LYS A 115 3.15 4.56 11.65
CA LYS A 115 2.98 5.89 12.28
C LYS A 115 2.53 6.98 11.31
N GLY A 116 2.26 6.63 10.05
CA GLY A 116 1.69 7.51 9.05
C GLY A 116 2.61 8.58 8.50
N GLY A 117 3.91 8.41 8.67
CA GLY A 117 4.85 9.27 7.97
C GLY A 117 4.80 9.03 6.47
N GLU A 118 4.66 7.78 6.08
CA GLU A 118 4.76 7.35 4.70
C GLU A 118 3.62 6.41 4.28
N LEU A 119 3.15 6.59 3.05
CA LEU A 119 2.20 5.70 2.41
C LEU A 119 2.94 4.48 1.86
N GLY A 120 2.39 3.30 2.07
CA GLY A 120 2.81 2.07 1.41
C GLY A 120 2.02 1.82 0.13
N ALA A 121 2.66 1.25 -0.89
CA ALA A 121 1.99 0.79 -2.11
C ALA A 121 2.42 -0.63 -2.49
N PHE A 122 1.56 -1.29 -3.28
CA PHE A 122 1.74 -2.65 -3.75
C PHE A 122 1.74 -2.65 -5.28
N ALA A 123 2.88 -2.95 -5.89
CA ALA A 123 3.11 -2.83 -7.32
C ALA A 123 3.27 -4.20 -7.98
N LEU A 124 2.16 -4.80 -8.42
CA LEU A 124 2.13 -6.10 -9.11
C LEU A 124 1.80 -5.94 -10.59
N THR A 125 0.71 -5.24 -10.91
CA THR A 125 0.09 -5.17 -12.24
C THR A 125 0.98 -4.50 -13.27
N GLU A 126 1.03 -5.07 -14.47
CA GLU A 126 1.76 -4.55 -15.63
C GLU A 126 0.82 -4.36 -16.83
N PRO A 127 1.19 -3.59 -17.86
CA PRO A 127 0.37 -3.42 -19.06
C PRO A 127 -0.05 -4.74 -19.72
N GLY A 128 0.82 -5.75 -19.67
CA GLY A 128 0.57 -7.10 -20.24
C GLY A 128 0.15 -8.17 -19.23
N ALA A 129 0.07 -7.83 -17.93
CA ALA A 129 -0.12 -8.81 -16.85
C ALA A 129 -1.04 -8.25 -15.74
N GLY A 130 -2.34 -8.39 -15.91
CA GLY A 130 -3.37 -8.08 -14.93
C GLY A 130 -3.80 -9.33 -14.14
N SER A 131 -4.95 -9.91 -14.48
CA SER A 131 -5.45 -11.14 -13.83
C SER A 131 -4.50 -12.33 -13.99
N ASP A 132 -3.77 -12.38 -15.11
CA ASP A 132 -2.68 -13.34 -15.30
C ASP A 132 -1.34 -12.71 -14.89
N ALA A 133 -1.13 -12.60 -13.58
CA ALA A 133 0.11 -12.05 -13.01
C ALA A 133 1.36 -12.89 -13.33
N ALA A 134 1.19 -14.14 -13.77
CA ALA A 134 2.29 -14.99 -14.20
C ALA A 134 3.00 -14.50 -15.47
N ARG A 135 2.35 -13.60 -16.22
CA ARG A 135 2.90 -12.97 -17.43
C ARG A 135 3.71 -11.70 -17.15
N ALA A 136 3.93 -11.35 -15.89
CA ALA A 136 4.75 -10.20 -15.53
C ALA A 136 6.15 -10.29 -16.15
N GLN A 137 6.67 -9.14 -16.62
CA GLN A 137 7.93 -9.03 -17.35
C GLN A 137 8.94 -8.12 -16.62
N THR A 138 8.51 -7.33 -15.64
CA THR A 138 9.44 -6.53 -14.82
C THR A 138 10.48 -7.45 -14.20
N THR A 139 11.75 -7.13 -14.37
CA THR A 139 12.90 -7.89 -13.84
C THR A 139 13.54 -7.17 -12.65
N ALA A 140 14.20 -7.95 -11.80
CA ALA A 140 15.07 -7.46 -10.74
C ALA A 140 16.29 -8.40 -10.70
N ILE A 141 17.31 -8.09 -11.46
CA ILE A 141 18.49 -8.96 -11.63
C ILE A 141 19.56 -8.55 -10.61
N LEU A 142 20.09 -9.53 -9.89
CA LEU A 142 21.17 -9.30 -8.92
C LEU A 142 22.47 -8.95 -9.65
N ASP A 143 22.97 -7.75 -9.39
CA ASP A 143 24.32 -7.36 -9.73
C ASP A 143 25.26 -7.89 -8.64
N THR A 144 26.05 -8.89 -8.97
CA THR A 144 26.92 -9.58 -8.01
C THR A 144 28.15 -8.78 -7.59
N GLU A 145 28.49 -7.70 -8.34
CA GLU A 145 29.62 -6.83 -7.99
C GLU A 145 29.21 -5.85 -6.88
N THR A 146 27.98 -5.30 -6.97
CA THR A 146 27.47 -4.33 -6.00
C THR A 146 26.58 -4.95 -4.94
N ASN A 147 26.15 -6.21 -5.15
CA ASN A 147 25.15 -6.91 -4.32
C ASN A 147 23.80 -6.18 -4.23
N GLU A 148 23.41 -5.55 -5.33
CA GLU A 148 22.14 -4.83 -5.49
C GLU A 148 21.28 -5.50 -6.56
N TYR A 149 19.97 -5.43 -6.40
CA TYR A 149 19.04 -5.77 -7.48
C TYR A 149 18.85 -4.58 -8.41
N VAL A 150 18.93 -4.82 -9.71
CA VAL A 150 18.67 -3.83 -10.76
C VAL A 150 17.30 -4.09 -11.34
N LEU A 151 16.35 -3.19 -11.06
CA LEU A 151 14.97 -3.30 -11.53
C LEU A 151 14.81 -2.60 -12.89
N ASN A 152 14.14 -3.30 -13.82
CA ASN A 152 13.75 -2.77 -15.12
C ASN A 152 12.34 -3.21 -15.48
N GLY A 153 11.45 -2.26 -15.83
CA GLY A 153 10.07 -2.55 -16.24
C GLY A 153 9.09 -1.46 -15.85
N THR A 154 7.81 -1.74 -16.12
CA THR A 154 6.73 -0.78 -15.88
C THR A 154 5.57 -1.46 -15.14
N LYS A 155 5.10 -0.82 -14.08
CA LYS A 155 3.88 -1.20 -13.37
C LYS A 155 2.77 -0.21 -13.67
N CYS A 156 1.54 -0.69 -13.80
CA CYS A 156 0.39 0.18 -14.08
C CYS A 156 -0.74 -0.04 -13.09
N PHE A 157 -1.61 0.95 -12.99
CA PHE A 157 -2.75 0.95 -12.08
C PHE A 157 -2.37 0.78 -10.60
N ILE A 158 -1.23 1.33 -10.19
CA ILE A 158 -0.75 1.23 -8.82
C ILE A 158 -1.40 2.31 -7.96
N SER A 159 -2.33 1.90 -7.11
CA SER A 159 -3.01 2.80 -6.19
C SER A 159 -2.03 3.34 -5.14
N GLY A 160 -2.05 4.66 -4.95
CA GLY A 160 -1.12 5.35 -4.06
C GLY A 160 0.34 5.37 -4.54
N GLY A 161 0.67 4.79 -5.70
CA GLY A 161 2.04 4.63 -6.18
C GLY A 161 2.77 5.95 -6.39
N SER A 162 2.05 7.02 -6.79
CA SER A 162 2.60 8.37 -6.95
C SER A 162 2.98 9.07 -5.64
N ARG A 163 2.45 8.58 -4.51
CA ARG A 163 2.63 9.16 -3.17
C ARG A 163 3.35 8.25 -2.18
N ALA A 164 3.55 6.98 -2.56
CA ALA A 164 4.15 6.00 -1.66
C ALA A 164 5.60 6.35 -1.35
N GLY A 165 5.96 6.36 -0.07
CA GLY A 165 7.34 6.44 0.39
C GLY A 165 8.04 5.09 0.32
N VAL A 166 7.26 3.99 0.45
CA VAL A 166 7.76 2.61 0.39
C VAL A 166 6.83 1.78 -0.49
N LEU A 167 7.41 1.09 -1.47
CA LEU A 167 6.69 0.22 -2.39
C LEU A 167 7.13 -1.24 -2.21
N VAL A 168 6.19 -2.17 -2.28
CA VAL A 168 6.45 -3.59 -2.46
C VAL A 168 6.22 -3.92 -3.93
N VAL A 169 7.30 -4.11 -4.68
CA VAL A 169 7.31 -4.30 -6.14
C VAL A 169 7.56 -5.77 -6.46
N PHE A 170 6.70 -6.39 -7.26
CA PHE A 170 6.88 -7.75 -7.74
C PHE A 170 7.68 -7.74 -9.04
N ALA A 171 8.79 -8.47 -9.07
CA ALA A 171 9.67 -8.56 -10.23
C ALA A 171 10.29 -9.95 -10.35
N LEU A 172 10.70 -10.32 -11.55
CA LEU A 172 11.37 -11.58 -11.83
C LEU A 172 12.85 -11.47 -11.45
N THR A 173 13.24 -12.16 -10.37
CA THR A 173 14.64 -12.31 -9.98
C THR A 173 15.32 -13.47 -10.70
N ASN A 174 14.52 -14.42 -11.21
CA ASN A 174 14.96 -15.49 -12.10
C ASN A 174 13.95 -15.66 -13.25
N PRO A 175 14.07 -14.89 -14.36
CA PRO A 175 13.11 -14.94 -15.48
C PRO A 175 12.94 -16.34 -16.09
N ALA A 176 13.99 -17.16 -16.08
CA ALA A 176 13.95 -18.52 -16.64
C ALA A 176 13.02 -19.45 -15.85
N ALA A 177 12.73 -19.15 -14.58
CA ALA A 177 11.84 -19.94 -13.73
C ALA A 177 10.35 -19.49 -13.84
N GLY A 178 10.03 -18.48 -14.66
CA GLY A 178 8.68 -17.92 -14.78
C GLY A 178 8.14 -17.43 -13.42
N LEU A 179 6.88 -17.76 -13.11
CA LEU A 179 6.24 -17.34 -11.85
C LEU A 179 7.03 -17.77 -10.60
N LYS A 180 7.70 -18.91 -10.64
CA LYS A 180 8.53 -19.39 -9.52
C LYS A 180 9.80 -18.54 -9.30
N GLY A 181 10.17 -17.75 -10.29
CA GLY A 181 11.28 -16.79 -10.22
C GLY A 181 10.88 -15.37 -9.81
N MET A 182 9.60 -15.15 -9.47
CA MET A 182 9.11 -13.84 -9.02
C MET A 182 9.42 -13.64 -7.53
N SER A 183 9.87 -12.44 -7.19
CA SER A 183 10.14 -11.99 -5.82
C SER A 183 9.47 -10.66 -5.54
N ALA A 184 9.30 -10.35 -4.27
CA ALA A 184 8.86 -9.04 -3.79
C ALA A 184 10.08 -8.23 -3.36
N ILE A 185 10.27 -7.07 -3.97
CA ILE A 185 11.38 -6.16 -3.73
C ILE A 185 10.85 -4.89 -3.07
N ILE A 186 11.51 -4.40 -2.03
CA ILE A 186 11.16 -3.12 -1.42
C ILE A 186 11.90 -2.01 -2.17
N VAL A 187 11.15 -1.01 -2.66
CA VAL A 187 11.69 0.18 -3.32
C VAL A 187 11.25 1.41 -2.54
N GLU A 188 12.17 2.33 -2.26
CA GLU A 188 11.87 3.60 -1.60
C GLU A 188 11.62 4.70 -2.64
N ALA A 189 10.77 5.67 -2.30
CA ALA A 189 10.63 6.87 -3.11
C ALA A 189 11.97 7.59 -3.25
N GLY A 190 12.24 8.13 -4.43
CA GLY A 190 13.50 8.83 -4.70
C GLY A 190 14.68 7.91 -5.02
N THR A 191 14.50 6.58 -5.04
CA THR A 191 15.54 5.67 -5.54
C THR A 191 15.88 6.04 -6.99
N PRO A 192 17.17 6.26 -7.34
CA PRO A 192 17.57 6.53 -8.72
C PRO A 192 17.08 5.45 -9.68
N GLY A 193 16.54 5.86 -10.83
CA GLY A 193 15.93 4.94 -11.80
C GLY A 193 14.47 4.57 -11.51
N PHE A 194 13.88 5.04 -10.41
CA PHE A 194 12.44 4.96 -10.16
C PHE A 194 11.77 6.30 -10.47
N THR A 195 10.77 6.28 -11.35
CA THR A 195 9.96 7.45 -11.71
C THR A 195 8.47 7.12 -11.73
N VAL A 196 7.66 8.14 -11.48
CA VAL A 196 6.19 8.07 -11.59
C VAL A 196 5.82 8.51 -13.00
N GLY A 197 5.14 7.63 -13.73
CA GLY A 197 4.60 7.92 -15.06
C GLY A 197 3.23 8.59 -14.97
N LYS A 198 2.29 8.12 -15.79
CA LYS A 198 0.94 8.68 -15.87
C LYS A 198 0.17 8.44 -14.58
N VAL A 199 -0.46 9.50 -14.05
CA VAL A 199 -1.52 9.39 -13.03
C VAL A 199 -2.87 9.31 -13.74
N GLU A 200 -3.68 8.31 -13.39
CA GLU A 200 -4.94 8.03 -14.07
C GLU A 200 -6.06 8.98 -13.66
N ASN A 201 -6.76 9.52 -14.68
CA ASN A 201 -8.01 10.24 -14.48
C ASN A 201 -9.17 9.25 -14.43
N LYS A 202 -9.71 8.99 -13.24
CA LYS A 202 -10.68 7.93 -13.00
C LYS A 202 -12.13 8.46 -12.96
N MET A 203 -13.08 7.58 -13.26
CA MET A 203 -14.51 7.87 -13.18
C MET A 203 -14.98 8.04 -11.72
N GLY A 204 -14.39 7.34 -10.78
CA GLY A 204 -14.68 7.38 -9.35
C GLY A 204 -13.45 7.10 -8.50
N LEU A 205 -13.56 7.17 -7.18
CA LEU A 205 -12.42 7.05 -6.25
C LEU A 205 -11.31 8.05 -6.58
N ARG A 206 -11.67 9.24 -7.02
CA ARG A 206 -10.76 10.19 -7.65
C ARG A 206 -9.67 10.68 -6.70
N GLY A 207 -10.00 10.83 -5.41
CA GLY A 207 -9.03 11.15 -4.37
C GLY A 207 -8.04 10.02 -4.01
N SER A 208 -8.29 8.78 -4.48
CA SER A 208 -7.31 7.68 -4.33
C SER A 208 -6.49 7.58 -5.61
N GLU A 209 -5.37 8.29 -5.69
CA GLU A 209 -4.52 8.32 -6.89
C GLU A 209 -4.10 6.92 -7.34
N THR A 210 -4.05 6.71 -8.65
CA THR A 210 -3.61 5.48 -9.29
C THR A 210 -2.62 5.85 -10.38
N ALA A 211 -1.43 5.26 -10.37
CA ALA A 211 -0.33 5.68 -11.25
C ALA A 211 0.35 4.53 -11.97
N GLU A 212 1.03 4.90 -13.03
CA GLU A 212 2.08 4.10 -13.65
C GLU A 212 3.41 4.35 -12.92
N LEU A 213 4.20 3.29 -12.75
CA LEU A 213 5.52 3.33 -12.13
C LEU A 213 6.53 2.75 -13.11
N ILE A 214 7.63 3.47 -13.33
CA ILE A 214 8.65 3.12 -14.29
C ILE A 214 9.97 2.89 -13.56
N PHE A 215 10.63 1.77 -13.88
CA PHE A 215 11.91 1.37 -13.33
C PHE A 215 12.91 1.23 -14.49
N GLU A 216 13.97 2.03 -14.48
CA GLU A 216 15.05 2.04 -15.47
C GLU A 216 16.37 2.01 -14.72
N ASP A 217 17.03 0.84 -14.74
CA ASP A 217 18.25 0.56 -13.99
C ASP A 217 18.13 0.98 -12.50
N CYS A 218 16.94 0.79 -11.93
CA CYS A 218 16.64 1.15 -10.54
C CYS A 218 17.33 0.17 -9.59
N ARG A 219 18.31 0.66 -8.82
CA ARG A 219 19.13 -0.14 -7.92
C ARG A 219 18.62 -0.11 -6.48
N VAL A 220 18.51 -1.29 -5.87
CA VAL A 220 18.02 -1.49 -4.49
C VAL A 220 18.77 -2.60 -3.78
#